data_48073dac7ba00243246fbfcea913c1d2
#
_entry.id   48073dac7ba00243246fbfcea913c1d2
#
_cell.length_a   1.000
_cell.length_b   1.000
_cell.length_c   1.000
_cell.angle_alpha   90.00
_cell.angle_beta   90.00
_cell.angle_gamma   90.00
#
_symmetry.space_group_name_H-M   'P 1'
#
loop_
_entity.id
_entity.type
_entity.pdbx_description
1 polymer ?
#
loop_
_entity_poly.entity_id
_entity_poly.type
_entity_poly.pdbx_seq_one_letter_code
_entity_poly.pdbx_strand_id
1 'polypeptide(L)'
;MPRRARKDIAGKFFHIIVQGIGKEKVFPNDYTKGYYLAGLQKYKELHPVKILGFCVMDNHAHILLGANNTQELSAYFKRVNADYAMYFNRINKRVGYVFRGRFKSEVVESIKYMTNCLAYIHNNPTKAGLANIAEDYNWSSYSNYIKRTGIVDFDEASTFFDTSPQNIKAIMAELALWDWLEHDDKEYEDAEVVLGELLERYDVTLVQVKESINLSKIIAKEMINRCGMNVSKVADVLRIGRETLRYRLSR
;
A
#
# COMPACT_ATOMS: atom_id res chain seq x y z
N MET A 1 12.34 9.06 -15.48
CA MET A 1 13.33 8.32 -14.66
C MET A 1 13.39 6.87 -15.12
N PRO A 2 14.57 6.23 -15.28
CA PRO A 2 14.64 4.82 -15.64
C PRO A 2 13.99 3.99 -14.53
N ARG A 3 13.10 3.08 -14.91
CA ARG A 3 12.42 2.16 -14.00
C ARG A 3 13.43 1.20 -13.40
N ARG A 4 13.67 1.26 -12.09
CA ARG A 4 14.50 0.26 -11.41
C ARG A 4 13.86 -1.13 -11.56
N ALA A 5 14.68 -2.12 -11.89
CA ALA A 5 14.26 -3.52 -11.78
C ALA A 5 13.85 -3.79 -10.33
N ARG A 6 12.77 -4.58 -10.13
CA ARG A 6 12.49 -5.12 -8.80
C ARG A 6 13.68 -5.97 -8.41
N LYS A 7 14.39 -5.57 -7.34
CA LYS A 7 15.37 -6.46 -6.72
C LYS A 7 14.63 -7.70 -6.25
N ASP A 8 15.27 -8.86 -6.33
CA ASP A 8 14.81 -10.07 -5.65
C ASP A 8 14.77 -9.76 -4.15
N ILE A 9 13.57 -9.45 -3.69
CA ILE A 9 13.32 -9.18 -2.28
C ILE A 9 12.94 -10.54 -1.70
N ALA A 10 13.72 -11.02 -0.76
CA ALA A 10 13.52 -12.29 -0.07
C ALA A 10 12.32 -12.21 0.91
N GLY A 11 11.18 -11.73 0.45
CA GLY A 11 9.94 -11.67 1.19
C GLY A 11 8.93 -12.62 0.58
N LYS A 12 8.20 -13.34 1.43
CA LYS A 12 7.10 -14.22 1.00
C LYS A 12 5.77 -13.49 0.92
N PHE A 13 5.61 -12.34 1.61
CA PHE A 13 4.35 -11.60 1.69
C PHE A 13 4.51 -10.17 1.21
N PHE A 14 3.49 -9.69 0.53
CA PHE A 14 3.51 -8.41 -0.14
C PHE A 14 2.18 -7.68 0.05
N HIS A 15 2.26 -6.39 0.35
CA HIS A 15 1.16 -5.46 0.16
C HIS A 15 1.23 -4.88 -1.25
N ILE A 16 0.18 -5.06 -2.00
CA ILE A 16 0.07 -4.66 -3.39
C ILE A 16 -0.96 -3.55 -3.53
N ILE A 17 -0.61 -2.55 -4.35
CA ILE A 17 -1.53 -1.48 -4.72
C ILE A 17 -1.62 -1.41 -6.24
N VAL A 18 -2.84 -1.46 -6.74
CA VAL A 18 -3.18 -1.28 -8.16
C VAL A 18 -4.04 -0.03 -8.27
N GLN A 19 -3.64 0.96 -9.08
CA GLN A 19 -4.31 2.26 -9.15
C GLN A 19 -4.63 2.63 -10.59
N GLY A 20 -5.81 3.24 -10.79
CA GLY A 20 -6.22 3.82 -12.06
C GLY A 20 -5.30 4.96 -12.51
N ILE A 21 -5.11 5.11 -13.84
CA ILE A 21 -4.35 6.22 -14.40
C ILE A 21 -5.02 7.54 -14.00
N GLY A 22 -4.24 8.54 -13.60
CA GLY A 22 -4.78 9.84 -13.19
C GLY A 22 -5.75 9.78 -12.00
N LYS A 23 -5.68 8.71 -11.17
CA LYS A 23 -6.65 8.43 -10.09
C LYS A 23 -8.09 8.23 -10.58
N GLU A 24 -8.29 7.93 -11.88
CA GLU A 24 -9.60 7.62 -12.45
C GLU A 24 -10.28 6.47 -11.69
N LYS A 25 -11.62 6.55 -11.59
CA LYS A 25 -12.46 5.48 -11.04
C LYS A 25 -12.47 4.29 -12.00
N VAL A 26 -11.53 3.37 -11.82
CA VAL A 26 -11.43 2.16 -12.64
C VAL A 26 -12.30 1.02 -12.12
N PHE A 27 -12.84 1.13 -10.90
CA PHE A 27 -13.78 0.19 -10.28
C PHE A 27 -15.08 0.91 -9.86
N PRO A 28 -15.80 1.61 -10.77
CA PRO A 28 -16.85 2.55 -10.42
C PRO A 28 -18.13 1.93 -9.84
N ASN A 29 -18.32 0.62 -9.98
CA ASN A 29 -19.52 -0.07 -9.56
C ASN A 29 -19.26 -1.53 -9.20
N ASP A 30 -20.27 -2.20 -8.67
CA ASP A 30 -20.21 -3.58 -8.19
C ASP A 30 -19.81 -4.59 -9.28
N TYR A 31 -20.26 -4.39 -10.51
CA TYR A 31 -19.89 -5.29 -11.63
C TYR A 31 -18.39 -5.24 -11.90
N THR A 32 -17.80 -4.05 -11.91
CA THR A 32 -16.37 -3.88 -12.17
C THR A 32 -15.52 -4.39 -11.01
N LYS A 33 -15.93 -4.14 -9.76
CA LYS A 33 -15.28 -4.68 -8.56
C LYS A 33 -15.36 -6.20 -8.53
N GLY A 34 -16.55 -6.76 -8.80
CA GLY A 34 -16.78 -8.21 -8.87
C GLY A 34 -15.94 -8.87 -9.96
N TYR A 35 -15.83 -8.26 -11.15
CA TYR A 35 -15.00 -8.79 -12.23
C TYR A 35 -13.52 -8.84 -11.83
N TYR A 36 -13.03 -7.80 -11.14
CA TYR A 36 -11.64 -7.78 -10.67
C TYR A 36 -11.37 -8.88 -9.64
N LEU A 37 -12.28 -9.07 -8.65
CA LEU A 37 -12.16 -10.15 -7.67
C LEU A 37 -12.23 -11.53 -8.31
N ALA A 38 -13.12 -11.73 -9.28
CA ALA A 38 -13.18 -12.98 -10.05
C ALA A 38 -11.87 -13.24 -10.82
N GLY A 39 -11.25 -12.19 -11.35
CA GLY A 39 -9.92 -12.25 -11.96
C GLY A 39 -8.82 -12.67 -10.98
N LEU A 40 -8.81 -12.09 -9.76
CA LEU A 40 -7.89 -12.50 -8.69
C LEU A 40 -8.04 -14.00 -8.38
N GLN A 41 -9.26 -14.50 -8.22
CA GLN A 41 -9.52 -15.92 -7.96
C GLN A 41 -9.10 -16.81 -9.13
N LYS A 42 -9.51 -16.47 -10.36
CA LYS A 42 -9.23 -17.24 -11.59
C LYS A 42 -7.74 -17.48 -11.79
N TYR A 43 -6.94 -16.40 -11.68
CA TYR A 43 -5.51 -16.51 -11.93
C TYR A 43 -4.72 -17.06 -10.76
N LYS A 44 -5.29 -17.13 -9.55
CA LYS A 44 -4.73 -17.84 -8.40
C LYS A 44 -4.57 -19.35 -8.67
N GLU A 45 -5.41 -19.93 -9.50
CA GLU A 45 -5.33 -21.33 -9.89
C GLU A 45 -4.10 -21.63 -10.81
N LEU A 46 -3.62 -20.60 -11.51
CA LEU A 46 -2.50 -20.70 -12.45
C LEU A 46 -1.17 -20.24 -11.88
N HIS A 47 -1.18 -19.60 -10.72
CA HIS A 47 0.00 -19.03 -10.07
C HIS A 47 -0.01 -19.34 -8.57
N PRO A 48 1.13 -19.76 -7.99
CA PRO A 48 1.22 -20.14 -6.58
C PRO A 48 1.22 -18.89 -5.66
N VAL A 49 0.09 -18.17 -5.64
CA VAL A 49 -0.14 -17.04 -4.74
C VAL A 49 -1.21 -17.39 -3.69
N LYS A 50 -1.10 -16.78 -2.51
CA LYS A 50 -2.03 -16.94 -1.39
C LYS A 50 -2.59 -15.58 -1.01
N ILE A 51 -3.88 -15.34 -1.18
CA ILE A 51 -4.53 -14.07 -0.86
C ILE A 51 -4.91 -14.07 0.62
N LEU A 52 -4.33 -13.15 1.39
CA LEU A 52 -4.63 -12.99 2.81
C LEU A 52 -5.62 -11.86 3.09
N GLY A 53 -5.65 -10.86 2.23
CA GLY A 53 -6.59 -9.75 2.40
C GLY A 53 -6.70 -8.89 1.15
N PHE A 54 -7.82 -8.18 1.02
CA PHE A 54 -8.02 -7.23 -0.07
C PHE A 54 -9.07 -6.17 0.27
N CYS A 55 -8.99 -5.06 -0.45
CA CYS A 55 -10.05 -4.07 -0.56
C CYS A 55 -10.03 -3.45 -1.96
N VAL A 56 -11.15 -3.48 -2.67
CA VAL A 56 -11.30 -2.87 -4.00
C VAL A 56 -12.09 -1.58 -3.85
N MET A 57 -11.39 -0.45 -3.91
CA MET A 57 -11.95 0.89 -3.86
C MET A 57 -12.36 1.34 -5.27
N ASP A 58 -12.97 2.53 -5.43
CA ASP A 58 -13.42 3.01 -6.74
C ASP A 58 -12.27 3.25 -7.74
N ASN A 59 -11.12 3.71 -7.28
CA ASN A 59 -9.99 4.11 -8.13
C ASN A 59 -8.72 3.29 -7.93
N HIS A 60 -8.68 2.40 -6.93
CA HIS A 60 -7.54 1.55 -6.63
C HIS A 60 -7.96 0.29 -5.88
N ALA A 61 -7.05 -0.69 -5.79
CA ALA A 61 -7.24 -1.88 -4.98
C ALA A 61 -5.99 -2.16 -4.15
N HIS A 62 -6.20 -2.55 -2.89
CA HIS A 62 -5.18 -3.07 -2.00
C HIS A 62 -5.31 -4.58 -1.89
N ILE A 63 -4.20 -5.29 -1.98
CA ILE A 63 -4.16 -6.75 -1.84
C ILE A 63 -2.97 -7.13 -0.96
N LEU A 64 -3.21 -7.87 0.12
CA LEU A 64 -2.20 -8.54 0.92
C LEU A 64 -2.12 -10.00 0.47
N LEU A 65 -0.96 -10.42 -0.02
CA LEU A 65 -0.80 -11.78 -0.51
C LEU A 65 0.60 -12.34 -0.30
N GLY A 66 0.68 -13.68 -0.27
CA GLY A 66 1.92 -14.45 -0.34
C GLY A 66 2.23 -14.89 -1.77
N ALA A 67 3.52 -14.89 -2.12
CA ALA A 67 4.06 -15.44 -3.37
C ALA A 67 5.46 -16.00 -3.12
N ASN A 68 5.86 -17.03 -3.86
CA ASN A 68 7.18 -17.66 -3.68
C ASN A 68 8.33 -16.70 -4.05
N ASN A 69 8.10 -15.83 -5.04
CA ASN A 69 9.08 -14.85 -5.52
C ASN A 69 8.39 -13.70 -6.26
N THR A 70 9.16 -12.67 -6.60
CA THR A 70 8.67 -11.49 -7.32
C THR A 70 8.32 -11.73 -8.78
N GLN A 71 8.87 -12.79 -9.40
CA GLN A 71 8.56 -13.19 -10.77
C GLN A 71 7.14 -13.76 -10.84
N GLU A 72 6.77 -14.67 -9.93
CA GLU A 72 5.43 -15.22 -9.78
C GLU A 72 4.40 -14.12 -9.50
N LEU A 73 4.71 -13.23 -8.56
CA LEU A 73 3.91 -12.06 -8.26
C LEU A 73 3.66 -11.20 -9.50
N SER A 74 4.72 -10.96 -10.28
CA SER A 74 4.65 -10.14 -11.50
C SER A 74 3.85 -10.81 -12.60
N ALA A 75 4.00 -12.13 -12.77
CA ALA A 75 3.25 -12.92 -13.75
C ALA A 75 1.75 -12.94 -13.41
N TYR A 76 1.42 -13.14 -12.14
CA TYR A 76 0.05 -13.12 -11.64
C TYR A 76 -0.64 -11.79 -11.94
N PHE A 77 -0.08 -10.66 -11.45
CA PHE A 77 -0.71 -9.35 -11.65
C PHE A 77 -0.69 -8.87 -13.10
N LYS A 78 0.27 -9.31 -13.92
CA LYS A 78 0.24 -9.06 -15.35
C LYS A 78 -1.02 -9.62 -16.00
N ARG A 79 -1.43 -10.85 -15.61
CA ARG A 79 -2.64 -11.49 -16.16
C ARG A 79 -3.91 -10.85 -15.61
N VAL A 80 -4.01 -10.69 -14.29
CA VAL A 80 -5.18 -10.08 -13.64
C VAL A 80 -5.44 -8.68 -14.21
N ASN A 81 -4.41 -7.82 -14.22
CA ASN A 81 -4.59 -6.44 -14.65
C ASN A 81 -4.80 -6.30 -16.16
N ALA A 82 -4.20 -7.17 -16.99
CA ALA A 82 -4.42 -7.15 -18.43
C ALA A 82 -5.85 -7.60 -18.78
N ASP A 83 -6.34 -8.67 -18.16
CA ASP A 83 -7.71 -9.16 -18.36
C ASP A 83 -8.72 -8.09 -17.93
N TYR A 84 -8.51 -7.50 -16.75
CA TYR A 84 -9.35 -6.42 -16.28
C TYR A 84 -9.33 -5.19 -17.20
N ALA A 85 -8.15 -4.78 -17.66
CA ALA A 85 -8.03 -3.62 -18.54
C ALA A 85 -8.75 -3.83 -19.87
N MET A 86 -8.67 -5.03 -20.45
CA MET A 86 -9.42 -5.39 -21.66
C MET A 86 -10.94 -5.34 -21.42
N TYR A 87 -11.41 -5.90 -20.30
CA TYR A 87 -12.81 -5.85 -19.90
C TYR A 87 -13.29 -4.41 -19.72
N PHE A 88 -12.58 -3.59 -18.93
CA PHE A 88 -12.93 -2.21 -18.62
C PHE A 88 -12.98 -1.33 -19.87
N ASN A 89 -11.96 -1.45 -20.76
CA ASN A 89 -11.94 -0.71 -22.02
C ASN A 89 -13.09 -1.10 -22.94
N ARG A 90 -13.43 -2.40 -23.02
CA ARG A 90 -14.54 -2.90 -23.83
C ARG A 90 -15.89 -2.33 -23.38
N ILE A 91 -16.20 -2.40 -22.06
CA ILE A 91 -17.50 -1.93 -21.56
C ILE A 91 -17.64 -0.41 -21.62
N ASN A 92 -16.53 0.33 -21.53
CA ASN A 92 -16.53 1.79 -21.57
C ASN A 92 -16.23 2.35 -22.98
N LYS A 93 -16.11 1.50 -24.01
CA LYS A 93 -15.78 1.87 -25.40
C LYS A 93 -14.55 2.79 -25.51
N ARG A 94 -13.52 2.51 -24.70
CA ARG A 94 -12.28 3.28 -24.64
C ARG A 94 -11.07 2.45 -25.07
N VAL A 95 -9.97 3.12 -25.35
CA VAL A 95 -8.67 2.53 -25.66
C VAL A 95 -7.60 3.14 -24.75
N GLY A 96 -6.49 2.45 -24.58
CA GLY A 96 -5.35 2.94 -23.80
C GLY A 96 -5.22 2.30 -22.41
N TYR A 97 -4.33 2.87 -21.63
CA TYR A 97 -4.03 2.34 -20.30
C TYR A 97 -5.16 2.59 -19.32
N VAL A 98 -5.47 1.57 -18.50
CA VAL A 98 -6.44 1.66 -17.40
C VAL A 98 -5.72 1.94 -16.10
N PHE A 99 -4.59 1.28 -15.86
CA PHE A 99 -3.82 1.44 -14.64
C PHE A 99 -2.62 2.36 -14.80
N ARG A 100 -2.22 3.03 -13.73
CA ARG A 100 -1.06 3.94 -13.65
C ARG A 100 0.29 3.20 -13.77
N GLY A 101 0.44 2.31 -14.74
CA GLY A 101 1.62 1.49 -14.95
C GLY A 101 1.56 0.16 -14.20
N ARG A 102 2.71 -0.29 -13.64
CA ARG A 102 2.75 -1.53 -12.87
C ARG A 102 2.19 -1.31 -11.46
N PHE A 103 1.67 -2.38 -10.85
CA PHE A 103 1.29 -2.35 -9.44
C PHE A 103 2.50 -1.95 -8.55
N LYS A 104 2.24 -1.28 -7.44
CA LYS A 104 3.22 -1.07 -6.39
C LYS A 104 3.25 -2.30 -5.48
N SER A 105 4.40 -2.59 -4.88
CA SER A 105 4.54 -3.72 -3.95
C SER A 105 5.47 -3.36 -2.82
N GLU A 106 5.04 -3.62 -1.60
CA GLU A 106 5.82 -3.50 -0.38
C GLU A 106 5.95 -4.87 0.28
N VAL A 107 7.13 -5.18 0.79
CA VAL A 107 7.37 -6.43 1.50
C VAL A 107 6.83 -6.34 2.91
N VAL A 108 6.13 -7.37 3.34
CA VAL A 108 5.61 -7.53 4.69
C VAL A 108 6.58 -8.41 5.48
N GLU A 109 7.41 -7.78 6.30
CA GLU A 109 8.58 -8.43 6.94
C GLU A 109 8.28 -9.07 8.29
N SER A 110 7.10 -8.85 8.88
CA SER A 110 6.75 -9.39 10.20
C SER A 110 5.25 -9.65 10.33
N ILE A 111 4.88 -10.53 11.27
CA ILE A 111 3.47 -10.82 11.61
C ILE A 111 2.77 -9.54 12.09
N LYS A 112 3.41 -8.74 12.92
CA LYS A 112 2.85 -7.46 13.36
C LYS A 112 2.57 -6.52 12.17
N TYR A 113 3.49 -6.45 11.23
CA TYR A 113 3.29 -5.69 10.00
C TYR A 113 2.14 -6.26 9.16
N MET A 114 2.00 -7.58 9.09
CA MET A 114 0.93 -8.26 8.37
C MET A 114 -0.45 -7.94 8.94
N THR A 115 -0.62 -8.04 10.27
CA THR A 115 -1.90 -7.72 10.92
C THR A 115 -2.24 -6.23 10.81
N ASN A 116 -1.25 -5.36 10.93
CA ASN A 116 -1.40 -3.92 10.71
C ASN A 116 -1.84 -3.61 9.27
N CYS A 117 -1.19 -4.23 8.29
CA CYS A 117 -1.53 -4.08 6.87
C CYS A 117 -2.95 -4.59 6.59
N LEU A 118 -3.34 -5.73 7.18
CA LEU A 118 -4.71 -6.27 7.05
C LEU A 118 -5.75 -5.29 7.60
N ALA A 119 -5.53 -4.76 8.79
CA ALA A 119 -6.44 -3.77 9.38
C ALA A 119 -6.49 -2.48 8.57
N TYR A 120 -5.35 -1.99 8.09
CA TYR A 120 -5.31 -0.85 7.18
C TYR A 120 -6.16 -1.09 5.94
N ILE A 121 -5.99 -2.24 5.27
CA ILE A 121 -6.74 -2.62 4.07
C ILE A 121 -8.25 -2.64 4.36
N HIS A 122 -8.66 -3.20 5.49
CA HIS A 122 -10.07 -3.28 5.87
C HIS A 122 -10.67 -1.93 6.30
N ASN A 123 -9.88 -1.00 6.85
CA ASN A 123 -10.33 0.33 7.25
C ASN A 123 -10.34 1.36 6.10
N ASN A 124 -9.74 1.06 4.95
CA ASN A 124 -9.68 1.97 3.81
C ASN A 124 -11.05 2.53 3.38
N PRO A 125 -12.12 1.70 3.25
CA PRO A 125 -13.43 2.21 2.85
C PRO A 125 -14.01 3.22 3.84
N THR A 126 -13.80 2.99 5.14
CA THR A 126 -14.30 3.88 6.20
C THR A 126 -13.52 5.21 6.19
N LYS A 127 -12.20 5.17 6.07
CA LYS A 127 -11.36 6.36 5.92
C LYS A 127 -11.72 7.19 4.68
N ALA A 128 -12.08 6.52 3.59
CA ALA A 128 -12.48 7.17 2.34
C ALA A 128 -13.96 7.62 2.32
N GLY A 129 -14.72 7.43 3.39
CA GLY A 129 -16.14 7.78 3.48
C GLY A 129 -17.06 6.94 2.58
N LEU A 130 -16.61 5.77 2.12
CA LEU A 130 -17.40 4.84 1.30
C LEU A 130 -18.29 3.91 2.13
N ALA A 131 -18.02 3.79 3.43
CA ALA A 131 -18.81 3.05 4.39
C ALA A 131 -18.66 3.67 5.78
N ASN A 132 -19.68 3.54 6.63
CA ASN A 132 -19.61 4.02 8.02
C ASN A 132 -18.75 3.10 8.89
N ILE A 133 -18.84 1.80 8.66
CA ILE A 133 -18.02 0.76 9.31
C ILE A 133 -17.50 -0.22 8.26
N ALA A 134 -16.41 -0.92 8.56
CA ALA A 134 -15.77 -1.85 7.63
C ALA A 134 -16.68 -3.02 7.21
N GLU A 135 -17.63 -3.41 8.07
CA GLU A 135 -18.61 -4.46 7.80
C GLU A 135 -19.56 -4.13 6.65
N ASP A 136 -19.87 -2.86 6.44
CA ASP A 136 -20.81 -2.39 5.42
C ASP A 136 -20.19 -2.36 4.00
N TYR A 137 -18.87 -2.56 3.90
CA TYR A 137 -18.21 -2.53 2.61
C TYR A 137 -17.98 -3.91 2.02
N ASN A 138 -18.84 -4.30 1.08
CA ASN A 138 -18.86 -5.65 0.48
C ASN A 138 -17.61 -6.00 -0.36
N TRP A 139 -16.82 -5.02 -0.78
CA TRP A 139 -15.66 -5.19 -1.66
C TRP A 139 -14.33 -5.26 -0.89
N SER A 140 -14.42 -5.64 0.38
CA SER A 140 -13.31 -5.90 1.28
C SER A 140 -13.33 -7.35 1.78
N SER A 141 -12.16 -7.92 2.02
CA SER A 141 -12.03 -9.24 2.65
C SER A 141 -12.43 -9.26 4.13
N TYR A 142 -12.80 -8.14 4.73
CA TYR A 142 -13.31 -8.12 6.10
C TYR A 142 -14.53 -9.05 6.25
N SER A 143 -15.51 -8.92 5.35
CA SER A 143 -16.67 -9.80 5.34
C SER A 143 -16.33 -11.27 5.11
N ASN A 144 -15.25 -11.56 4.36
CA ASN A 144 -14.78 -12.93 4.17
C ASN A 144 -14.27 -13.54 5.48
N TYR A 145 -13.54 -12.78 6.30
CA TYR A 145 -13.10 -13.22 7.62
C TYR A 145 -14.25 -13.46 8.59
N ILE A 146 -15.26 -12.60 8.58
CA ILE A 146 -16.43 -12.76 9.45
C ILE A 146 -17.27 -13.97 9.05
N LYS A 147 -17.49 -14.18 7.74
CA LYS A 147 -18.35 -15.24 7.19
C LYS A 147 -17.60 -16.54 6.86
N ARG A 148 -16.26 -16.53 6.93
CA ARG A 148 -15.39 -17.66 6.52
C ARG A 148 -15.65 -18.10 5.08
N THR A 149 -15.77 -17.14 4.16
CA THR A 149 -16.11 -17.37 2.73
C THR A 149 -15.19 -16.54 1.82
N GLY A 150 -15.31 -16.72 0.50
CA GLY A 150 -14.64 -15.90 -0.51
C GLY A 150 -13.25 -16.40 -0.89
N ILE A 151 -12.39 -15.48 -1.36
CA ILE A 151 -11.10 -15.80 -2.02
C ILE A 151 -9.91 -15.82 -1.07
N VAL A 152 -10.11 -15.55 0.22
CA VAL A 152 -9.06 -15.55 1.24
C VAL A 152 -8.55 -16.97 1.51
N ASP A 153 -7.24 -17.14 1.54
CA ASP A 153 -6.57 -18.38 1.92
C ASP A 153 -6.44 -18.47 3.45
N PHE A 154 -7.52 -18.89 4.11
CA PHE A 154 -7.59 -18.95 5.58
C PHE A 154 -6.57 -19.91 6.19
N ASP A 155 -6.27 -21.02 5.54
CA ASP A 155 -5.27 -21.99 6.03
C ASP A 155 -3.88 -21.33 6.07
N GLU A 156 -3.52 -20.59 5.03
CA GLU A 156 -2.27 -19.83 5.02
C GLU A 156 -2.28 -18.72 6.08
N ALA A 157 -3.35 -17.92 6.16
CA ALA A 157 -3.47 -16.82 7.12
C ALA A 157 -3.39 -17.33 8.57
N SER A 158 -4.02 -18.49 8.87
CA SER A 158 -4.06 -19.07 10.21
C SER A 158 -2.70 -19.55 10.72
N THR A 159 -1.71 -19.72 9.85
CA THR A 159 -0.33 -20.04 10.27
C THR A 159 0.38 -18.84 10.90
N PHE A 160 -0.12 -17.63 10.72
CA PHE A 160 0.52 -16.38 11.15
C PHE A 160 -0.23 -15.66 12.27
N PHE A 161 -1.57 -15.70 12.26
CA PHE A 161 -2.40 -15.05 13.26
C PHE A 161 -3.75 -15.77 13.41
N ASP A 162 -4.40 -15.58 14.54
CA ASP A 162 -5.76 -16.07 14.75
C ASP A 162 -6.74 -15.38 13.79
N THR A 163 -7.33 -16.17 12.90
CA THR A 163 -8.28 -15.71 11.88
C THR A 163 -9.73 -15.76 12.33
N SER A 164 -9.99 -15.96 13.63
CA SER A 164 -11.35 -15.92 14.18
C SER A 164 -11.99 -14.55 14.00
N PRO A 165 -13.32 -14.47 13.80
CA PRO A 165 -14.03 -13.20 13.69
C PRO A 165 -13.76 -12.26 14.88
N GLN A 166 -13.62 -12.82 16.09
CA GLN A 166 -13.34 -12.07 17.32
C GLN A 166 -11.98 -11.39 17.26
N ASN A 167 -10.95 -12.14 16.84
CA ASN A 167 -9.61 -11.58 16.72
C ASN A 167 -9.49 -10.55 15.59
N ILE A 168 -10.15 -10.78 14.46
CA ILE A 168 -10.20 -9.79 13.38
C ILE A 168 -10.83 -8.49 13.85
N LYS A 169 -11.92 -8.53 14.60
CA LYS A 169 -12.53 -7.35 15.23
C LYS A 169 -11.58 -6.64 16.19
N ALA A 170 -10.82 -7.40 17.00
CA ALA A 170 -9.82 -6.84 17.91
C ALA A 170 -8.67 -6.16 17.17
N ILE A 171 -8.12 -6.80 16.13
CA ILE A 171 -7.08 -6.21 15.25
C ILE A 171 -7.57 -4.89 14.63
N MET A 172 -8.81 -4.84 14.17
CA MET A 172 -9.41 -3.64 13.59
C MET A 172 -9.56 -2.51 14.61
N ALA A 173 -9.98 -2.82 15.84
CA ALA A 173 -10.16 -1.84 16.90
C ALA A 173 -8.82 -1.26 17.40
N GLU A 174 -7.80 -2.10 17.57
CA GLU A 174 -6.47 -1.69 18.01
C GLU A 174 -5.81 -0.73 17.02
N LEU A 175 -6.00 -0.95 15.72
CA LEU A 175 -5.28 -0.26 14.65
C LEU A 175 -6.05 0.89 14.01
N ALA A 176 -7.30 1.14 14.42
CA ALA A 176 -8.03 2.37 14.04
C ALA A 176 -7.28 3.66 14.47
N LEU A 177 -6.31 3.53 15.36
CA LEU A 177 -5.47 4.62 15.88
C LEU A 177 -4.17 4.85 15.10
N TRP A 178 -3.83 3.99 14.12
CA TRP A 178 -2.57 4.09 13.38
C TRP A 178 -2.81 4.67 11.99
N ASP A 179 -2.27 5.85 11.78
CA ASP A 179 -2.20 6.54 10.49
C ASP A 179 -1.10 5.89 9.63
N TRP A 180 -1.44 4.71 9.06
CA TRP A 180 -0.48 3.86 8.35
C TRP A 180 -0.74 3.90 6.86
N LEU A 181 0.30 4.12 6.06
CA LEU A 181 0.35 3.99 4.60
C LEU A 181 -0.50 4.99 3.76
N GLU A 182 -0.90 6.13 4.27
CA GLU A 182 -1.41 7.22 3.43
C GLU A 182 -0.34 7.87 2.53
N HIS A 183 0.83 7.22 2.38
CA HIS A 183 1.91 7.76 1.56
C HIS A 183 1.68 7.68 0.05
N ASP A 184 0.55 7.15 -0.43
CA ASP A 184 0.37 6.89 -1.85
C ASP A 184 -0.59 7.82 -2.61
N ASP A 185 -1.34 8.69 -1.93
CA ASP A 185 -2.27 9.63 -2.57
C ASP A 185 -1.92 11.12 -2.39
N LYS A 186 -0.88 11.44 -1.62
CA LYS A 186 -0.35 12.80 -1.59
C LYS A 186 0.44 13.04 -2.88
N GLU A 187 0.14 14.11 -3.59
CA GLU A 187 1.12 14.70 -4.50
C GLU A 187 2.29 15.13 -3.63
N TYR A 188 3.36 14.35 -3.68
CA TYR A 188 4.55 14.67 -2.95
C TYR A 188 5.24 15.86 -3.62
N GLU A 189 5.58 16.84 -2.80
CA GLU A 189 6.35 17.98 -3.21
C GLU A 189 7.78 17.55 -3.57
N ASP A 190 8.42 18.31 -4.44
CA ASP A 190 9.82 18.08 -4.79
C ASP A 190 10.71 18.28 -3.58
N ALA A 191 11.61 17.33 -3.33
CA ALA A 191 12.43 17.32 -2.11
C ALA A 191 13.44 18.49 -2.04
N GLU A 192 13.91 18.96 -3.18
CA GLU A 192 14.85 20.11 -3.23
C GLU A 192 14.11 21.41 -2.97
N VAL A 193 12.89 21.54 -3.49
CA VAL A 193 11.99 22.68 -3.22
C VAL A 193 11.63 22.74 -1.75
N VAL A 194 11.15 21.62 -1.18
CA VAL A 194 10.78 21.55 0.25
C VAL A 194 11.97 21.83 1.16
N LEU A 195 13.15 21.28 0.84
CA LEU A 195 14.35 21.58 1.62
C LEU A 195 14.68 23.06 1.58
N GLY A 196 14.66 23.69 0.39
CA GLY A 196 14.89 25.13 0.24
C GLY A 196 13.94 25.96 1.10
N GLU A 197 12.63 25.71 1.02
CA GLU A 197 11.60 26.39 1.83
C GLU A 197 11.82 26.19 3.35
N LEU A 198 12.24 25.00 3.78
CA LEU A 198 12.47 24.72 5.20
C LEU A 198 13.73 25.44 5.71
N LEU A 199 14.80 25.49 4.91
CA LEU A 199 16.00 26.22 5.25
C LEU A 199 15.73 27.74 5.39
N GLU A 200 14.94 28.31 4.46
CA GLU A 200 14.50 29.70 4.55
C GLU A 200 13.58 29.94 5.76
N ARG A 201 12.57 29.09 5.98
CA ARG A 201 11.61 29.22 7.09
C ARG A 201 12.28 29.27 8.46
N TYR A 202 13.31 28.44 8.65
CA TYR A 202 14.03 28.36 9.92
C TYR A 202 15.28 29.25 9.98
N ASP A 203 15.57 29.99 8.90
CA ASP A 203 16.75 30.83 8.74
C ASP A 203 18.04 30.06 9.08
N VAL A 204 18.19 28.89 8.46
CA VAL A 204 19.32 27.98 8.72
C VAL A 204 19.93 27.43 7.43
N THR A 205 21.19 27.09 7.52
CA THR A 205 21.94 26.41 6.45
C THR A 205 21.88 24.88 6.63
N LEU A 206 22.13 24.14 5.55
CA LEU A 206 22.22 22.68 5.61
C LEU A 206 23.33 22.20 6.56
N VAL A 207 24.38 22.98 6.76
CA VAL A 207 25.46 22.68 7.73
C VAL A 207 24.92 22.72 9.15
N GLN A 208 24.18 23.76 9.51
CA GLN A 208 23.55 23.90 10.83
C GLN A 208 22.51 22.80 11.09
N VAL A 209 21.77 22.40 10.07
CA VAL A 209 20.85 21.25 10.16
C VAL A 209 21.58 19.96 10.48
N LYS A 210 22.74 19.71 9.87
CA LYS A 210 23.55 18.51 10.15
C LYS A 210 24.09 18.48 11.59
N GLU A 211 24.50 19.61 12.10
CA GLU A 211 25.10 19.74 13.42
C GLU A 211 24.05 19.69 14.54
N SER A 212 22.83 20.20 14.29
CA SER A 212 21.76 20.26 15.27
C SER A 212 20.87 19.01 15.25
N ILE A 213 20.76 18.33 16.40
CA ILE A 213 19.84 17.20 16.58
C ILE A 213 18.40 17.65 16.37
N ASN A 214 17.99 18.77 16.96
CA ASN A 214 16.61 19.26 16.89
C ASN A 214 16.23 19.70 15.48
N LEU A 215 17.07 20.50 14.80
CA LEU A 215 16.79 20.96 13.45
C LEU A 215 16.72 19.79 12.47
N SER A 216 17.66 18.86 12.54
CA SER A 216 17.65 17.68 11.67
C SER A 216 16.41 16.80 11.90
N LYS A 217 15.94 16.69 13.14
CA LYS A 217 14.70 15.96 13.48
C LYS A 217 13.45 16.65 12.91
N ILE A 218 13.33 17.97 13.08
CA ILE A 218 12.19 18.74 12.57
C ILE A 218 12.16 18.68 11.04
N ILE A 219 13.26 19.03 10.38
CA ILE A 219 13.34 19.06 8.92
C ILE A 219 13.15 17.66 8.32
N ALA A 220 13.73 16.63 8.93
CA ALA A 220 13.53 15.26 8.45
C ALA A 220 12.06 14.81 8.56
N LYS A 221 11.35 15.14 9.63
CA LYS A 221 9.91 14.84 9.77
C LYS A 221 9.08 15.56 8.72
N GLU A 222 9.35 16.84 8.46
CA GLU A 222 8.67 17.60 7.40
C GLU A 222 8.92 17.00 6.01
N MET A 223 10.17 16.67 5.69
CA MET A 223 10.52 16.03 4.42
C MET A 223 9.88 14.64 4.26
N ILE A 224 9.82 13.84 5.32
CA ILE A 224 9.11 12.55 5.31
C ILE A 224 7.63 12.78 4.97
N ASN A 225 6.98 13.74 5.63
CA ASN A 225 5.55 14.02 5.47
C ASN A 225 5.21 14.69 4.14
N ARG A 226 5.98 15.69 3.72
CA ARG A 226 5.69 16.48 2.50
C ARG A 226 6.18 15.82 1.22
N CYS A 227 7.35 15.13 1.27
CA CYS A 227 7.97 14.52 0.09
C CYS A 227 7.76 12.99 0.01
N GLY A 228 7.13 12.36 0.99
CA GLY A 228 6.92 10.89 1.03
C GLY A 228 8.22 10.10 1.05
N MET A 229 9.28 10.68 1.58
CA MET A 229 10.60 10.07 1.58
C MET A 229 10.77 9.14 2.79
N ASN A 230 11.40 8.00 2.59
CA ASN A 230 11.86 7.19 3.71
C ASN A 230 13.11 7.79 4.35
N VAL A 231 13.40 7.39 5.59
CA VAL A 231 14.52 7.92 6.38
C VAL A 231 15.86 7.82 5.65
N SER A 232 16.09 6.77 4.85
CA SER A 232 17.33 6.65 4.06
C SER A 232 17.48 7.74 3.01
N LYS A 233 16.42 8.05 2.27
CA LYS A 233 16.44 9.10 1.25
C LYS A 233 16.56 10.48 1.88
N VAL A 234 15.89 10.73 3.01
CA VAL A 234 16.04 11.99 3.75
C VAL A 234 17.46 12.12 4.29
N ALA A 235 18.07 11.06 4.79
CA ALA A 235 19.45 11.04 5.24
C ALA A 235 20.42 11.41 4.10
N ASP A 236 20.18 10.88 2.89
CA ASP A 236 20.98 11.23 1.69
C ASP A 236 20.84 12.70 1.33
N VAL A 237 19.62 13.26 1.31
CA VAL A 237 19.35 14.67 0.99
C VAL A 237 19.95 15.60 2.04
N LEU A 238 19.76 15.30 3.32
CA LEU A 238 20.34 16.08 4.42
C LEU A 238 21.84 15.83 4.58
N ARG A 239 22.42 14.87 3.85
CA ARG A 239 23.82 14.42 3.95
C ARG A 239 24.21 14.07 5.39
N ILE A 240 23.32 13.39 6.12
CA ILE A 240 23.52 12.87 7.48
C ILE A 240 23.63 11.35 7.38
N GLY A 241 24.46 10.73 8.22
CA GLY A 241 24.52 9.27 8.28
C GLY A 241 23.15 8.67 8.62
N ARG A 242 22.75 7.61 7.90
CA ARG A 242 21.42 6.98 8.04
C ARG A 242 21.10 6.56 9.47
N GLU A 243 22.05 5.92 10.15
CA GLU A 243 21.87 5.47 11.54
C GLU A 243 21.82 6.66 12.51
N THR A 244 22.58 7.72 12.23
CA THR A 244 22.55 8.97 12.98
C THR A 244 21.17 9.62 12.89
N LEU A 245 20.58 9.68 11.68
CA LEU A 245 19.24 10.25 11.50
C LEU A 245 18.17 9.40 12.16
N ARG A 246 18.23 8.06 12.06
CA ARG A 246 17.33 7.16 12.79
C ARG A 246 17.38 7.38 14.30
N TYR A 247 18.57 7.45 14.86
CA TYR A 247 18.75 7.72 16.28
C TYR A 247 18.16 9.07 16.69
N ARG A 248 18.36 10.12 15.88
CA ARG A 248 17.78 11.45 16.15
C ARG A 248 16.26 11.45 16.09
N LEU A 249 15.65 10.70 15.16
CA LEU A 249 14.20 10.59 15.02
C LEU A 249 13.52 9.76 16.13
N SER A 250 14.26 8.86 16.79
CA SER A 250 13.75 8.01 17.88
C SER A 250 13.74 8.65 19.25
N ARG A 251 14.41 9.79 19.40
CA ARG A 251 14.44 10.61 20.63
C ARG A 251 13.47 11.79 20.52
#